data_7159bd818d0ba1bfcabb8ba62fc4bc81
#
_entry.id   7159bd818d0ba1bfcabb8ba62fc4bc81
#
_cell.length_a   1.000
_cell.length_b   1.000
_cell.length_c   1.000
_cell.angle_alpha   90.00
_cell.angle_beta   90.00
_cell.angle_gamma   90.00
#
_symmetry.space_group_name_H-M   'P 1'
#
loop_
_entity.id
_entity.type
_entity.pdbx_description
1 polymer ?
#
loop_
_entity_poly.entity_id
_entity_poly.type
_entity_poly.pdbx_seq_one_letter_code
_entity_poly.pdbx_strand_id
1 'polypeptide(L)'
;MNAYSTDDFSALSEAPPLLAVRDLCKFFPIRSRGVIPKKTGDVKAVNRVSFDLRRNETLGLVGESGCGKSTTVRTILRALDFTSGHAYFDAAGDGRYVDFGELTARELIPLRRSAQMIFQDPFSSLNPRMTVGGIVAEPLVIHRMAKGAELERRVDEMLLKVGLKPEYKTRYPHAFSGGQRQRIGIARALVMNPRFVVADEAVSALDVSVQAQVINLLDDLKRDMGLSYIFVAHDLGVVRHIFDRVAVMYAGRIVEIAPTEELFGHPVHPYTRLLLASAPVPDPDRRRELPKAGEVADAGNLPPGCAFAPRCPEAGKGCAAEVPELLPVGPDHFAACTSAG
;
A
#
# COMPACT_ATOMS: atom_id res chain seq x y z
N MET A 1 25.04 -4.69 -8.57
CA MET A 1 23.59 -4.44 -8.80
C MET A 1 23.29 -4.74 -10.26
N ASN A 2 22.48 -5.76 -10.53
CA ASN A 2 22.00 -6.01 -11.88
C ASN A 2 20.98 -4.90 -12.21
N ALA A 3 21.19 -4.17 -13.31
CA ALA A 3 20.26 -3.16 -13.79
C ALA A 3 19.37 -3.81 -14.87
N TYR A 4 18.07 -3.69 -14.70
CA TYR A 4 17.06 -4.13 -15.67
C TYR A 4 16.67 -2.95 -16.55
N SER A 5 16.34 -3.20 -17.82
CA SER A 5 15.94 -2.15 -18.77
C SER A 5 14.42 -1.96 -18.79
N THR A 6 13.98 -0.85 -19.35
CA THR A 6 12.54 -0.53 -19.53
C THR A 6 11.80 -1.55 -20.40
N ASP A 7 12.51 -2.24 -21.30
CA ASP A 7 11.92 -3.20 -22.25
C ASP A 7 11.39 -4.48 -21.54
N ASP A 8 11.90 -4.75 -20.30
CA ASP A 8 11.48 -5.91 -19.51
C ASP A 8 10.09 -5.74 -18.85
N PHE A 9 9.46 -4.55 -18.94
CA PHE A 9 8.26 -4.20 -18.13
C PHE A 9 7.01 -3.83 -18.95
N SER A 10 7.02 -4.02 -20.29
CA SER A 10 5.98 -3.53 -21.20
C SER A 10 4.59 -4.22 -21.09
N ALA A 11 4.42 -5.22 -20.24
CA ALA A 11 3.20 -6.02 -20.22
C ALA A 11 2.01 -5.41 -19.46
N LEU A 12 2.22 -4.39 -18.58
CA LEU A 12 1.18 -3.80 -17.74
C LEU A 12 1.07 -2.27 -17.84
N SER A 13 1.96 -1.59 -18.56
CA SER A 13 1.97 -0.12 -18.64
C SER A 13 2.55 0.38 -19.96
N GLU A 14 1.89 1.36 -20.59
CA GLU A 14 2.37 2.04 -21.80
C GLU A 14 3.62 2.92 -21.55
N ALA A 15 3.86 3.32 -20.31
CA ALA A 15 5.02 4.10 -19.90
C ALA A 15 5.82 3.38 -18.81
N PRO A 16 7.18 3.59 -18.75
CA PRO A 16 8.03 2.96 -17.74
C PRO A 16 7.55 3.29 -16.31
N PRO A 17 7.20 2.28 -15.50
CA PRO A 17 6.69 2.51 -14.15
C PRO A 17 7.80 3.03 -13.23
N LEU A 18 7.43 3.65 -12.11
CA LEU A 18 8.36 3.96 -11.02
C LEU A 18 8.75 2.69 -10.25
N LEU A 19 7.76 1.82 -10.03
CA LEU A 19 7.91 0.52 -9.34
C LEU A 19 7.13 -0.53 -10.10
N ALA A 20 7.77 -1.66 -10.43
CA ALA A 20 7.13 -2.83 -11.04
C ALA A 20 7.22 -4.03 -10.11
N VAL A 21 6.08 -4.52 -9.65
CA VAL A 21 5.97 -5.71 -8.80
C VAL A 21 5.55 -6.90 -9.68
N ARG A 22 6.27 -8.03 -9.57
CA ARG A 22 6.04 -9.23 -10.40
C ARG A 22 6.04 -10.48 -9.53
N ASP A 23 4.94 -11.22 -9.59
CA ASP A 23 4.71 -12.51 -8.90
C ASP A 23 5.16 -12.51 -7.42
N LEU A 24 5.01 -11.36 -6.75
CA LEU A 24 5.45 -11.21 -5.37
C LEU A 24 4.72 -12.17 -4.44
N CYS A 25 5.49 -12.95 -3.68
CA CYS A 25 4.98 -13.87 -2.68
C CYS A 25 5.57 -13.59 -1.30
N LYS A 26 4.70 -13.67 -0.30
CA LYS A 26 5.10 -13.74 1.12
C LYS A 26 4.28 -14.79 1.83
N PHE A 27 4.95 -15.86 2.26
CA PHE A 27 4.36 -16.97 2.99
C PHE A 27 4.91 -17.02 4.40
N PHE A 28 4.05 -17.29 5.36
CA PHE A 28 4.42 -17.49 6.76
C PHE A 28 4.21 -18.96 7.13
N PRO A 29 5.23 -19.66 7.65
CA PRO A 29 5.11 -21.07 7.96
C PRO A 29 4.19 -21.30 9.17
N ILE A 30 3.22 -22.19 9.01
CA ILE A 30 2.42 -22.73 10.10
C ILE A 30 3.22 -23.86 10.76
N ARG A 31 3.40 -23.79 12.08
CA ARG A 31 4.13 -24.79 12.84
C ARG A 31 3.23 -25.51 13.82
N SER A 32 3.38 -26.82 13.97
CA SER A 32 2.67 -27.62 14.97
C SER A 32 3.03 -27.20 16.40
N ARG A 33 2.05 -27.31 17.30
CA ARG A 33 2.30 -27.17 18.74
C ARG A 33 2.90 -28.49 19.26
N GLY A 34 4.22 -28.50 19.51
CA GLY A 34 4.92 -29.67 20.04
C GLY A 34 6.32 -29.28 20.52
N VAL A 35 7.02 -30.17 21.22
CA VAL A 35 8.37 -29.96 21.75
C VAL A 35 9.36 -29.65 20.61
N ILE A 36 9.14 -30.21 19.42
CA ILE A 36 9.86 -29.90 18.17
C ILE A 36 8.81 -29.42 17.15
N PRO A 37 8.69 -28.09 16.92
CA PRO A 37 7.71 -27.56 15.98
C PRO A 37 8.03 -28.01 14.54
N LYS A 38 7.13 -28.78 13.93
CA LYS A 38 7.24 -29.17 12.51
C LYS A 38 6.40 -28.21 11.64
N LYS A 39 6.91 -27.86 10.44
CA LYS A 39 6.13 -27.11 9.45
C LYS A 39 4.96 -27.99 8.98
N THR A 40 3.73 -27.48 9.11
CA THR A 40 2.49 -28.16 8.71
C THR A 40 1.82 -27.51 7.50
N GLY A 41 2.19 -26.30 7.15
CA GLY A 41 1.64 -25.56 6.03
C GLY A 41 2.22 -24.15 5.96
N ASP A 42 1.63 -23.32 5.11
CA ASP A 42 1.98 -21.92 4.95
C ASP A 42 0.72 -21.04 4.87
N VAL A 43 0.71 -19.92 5.58
CA VAL A 43 -0.25 -18.84 5.34
C VAL A 43 0.27 -18.03 4.15
N LYS A 44 -0.45 -18.05 3.02
CA LYS A 44 -0.11 -17.36 1.78
C LYS A 44 -0.61 -15.91 1.83
N ALA A 45 0.00 -15.08 2.69
CA ALA A 45 -0.45 -13.70 2.93
C ALA A 45 -0.31 -12.80 1.70
N VAL A 46 0.69 -13.04 0.85
CA VAL A 46 0.87 -12.43 -0.48
C VAL A 46 1.17 -13.56 -1.44
N ASN A 47 0.39 -13.69 -2.51
CA ASN A 47 0.42 -14.84 -3.38
C ASN A 47 0.37 -14.43 -4.86
N ARG A 48 1.53 -14.31 -5.49
CA ARG A 48 1.71 -13.89 -6.90
C ARG A 48 1.03 -12.55 -7.19
N VAL A 49 1.34 -11.55 -6.38
CA VAL A 49 0.87 -10.18 -6.59
C VAL A 49 1.74 -9.50 -7.64
N SER A 50 1.09 -8.97 -8.70
CA SER A 50 1.74 -8.22 -9.78
C SER A 50 0.98 -6.94 -10.07
N PHE A 51 1.69 -5.80 -10.12
CA PHE A 51 1.16 -4.49 -10.51
C PHE A 51 2.29 -3.50 -10.77
N ASP A 52 1.95 -2.38 -11.39
CA ASP A 52 2.84 -1.25 -11.61
C ASP A 52 2.37 -0.03 -10.83
N LEU A 53 3.31 0.72 -10.26
CA LEU A 53 3.10 2.07 -9.77
C LEU A 53 3.73 3.05 -10.76
N ARG A 54 2.92 3.94 -11.30
CA ARG A 54 3.36 4.98 -12.24
C ARG A 54 3.96 6.17 -11.51
N ARG A 55 4.68 7.03 -12.22
CA ARG A 55 5.17 8.27 -11.65
C ARG A 55 4.01 9.22 -11.37
N ASN A 56 4.06 9.93 -10.25
CA ASN A 56 3.02 10.86 -9.80
C ASN A 56 1.63 10.21 -9.65
N GLU A 57 1.57 8.90 -9.47
CA GLU A 57 0.35 8.14 -9.30
C GLU A 57 0.06 7.87 -7.80
N THR A 58 -1.21 7.86 -7.45
CA THR A 58 -1.71 7.26 -6.22
C THR A 58 -2.44 5.96 -6.56
N LEU A 59 -1.79 4.82 -6.31
CA LEU A 59 -2.40 3.50 -6.43
C LEU A 59 -3.04 3.12 -5.09
N GLY A 60 -4.36 2.98 -5.08
CA GLY A 60 -5.09 2.45 -3.94
C GLY A 60 -4.98 0.92 -3.87
N LEU A 61 -4.58 0.36 -2.72
CA LEU A 61 -4.63 -1.07 -2.45
C LEU A 61 -5.73 -1.32 -1.42
N VAL A 62 -6.84 -1.92 -1.87
CA VAL A 62 -8.07 -2.04 -1.09
C VAL A 62 -8.51 -3.50 -0.94
N GLY A 63 -9.37 -3.78 0.06
CA GLY A 63 -9.90 -5.11 0.34
C GLY A 63 -10.21 -5.29 1.82
N GLU A 64 -10.85 -6.41 2.17
CA GLU A 64 -11.22 -6.73 3.56
C GLU A 64 -9.99 -6.84 4.48
N SER A 65 -10.21 -6.69 5.79
CA SER A 65 -9.14 -6.89 6.78
C SER A 65 -8.57 -8.30 6.69
N GLY A 66 -7.23 -8.42 6.80
CA GLY A 66 -6.54 -9.70 6.70
C GLY A 66 -6.31 -10.24 5.28
N CYS A 67 -6.75 -9.56 4.20
CA CYS A 67 -6.53 -10.03 2.83
C CYS A 67 -5.07 -9.91 2.33
N GLY A 68 -4.15 -9.31 3.12
CA GLY A 68 -2.71 -9.24 2.82
C GLY A 68 -2.16 -7.88 2.42
N LYS A 69 -2.94 -6.80 2.41
CA LYS A 69 -2.53 -5.43 1.98
C LYS A 69 -1.26 -4.93 2.67
N SER A 70 -1.30 -4.80 4.00
CA SER A 70 -0.15 -4.32 4.78
C SER A 70 1.06 -5.25 4.65
N THR A 71 0.84 -6.57 4.53
CA THR A 71 1.91 -7.52 4.26
C THR A 71 2.55 -7.27 2.90
N THR A 72 1.74 -7.01 1.86
CA THR A 72 2.22 -6.71 0.50
C THR A 72 3.15 -5.50 0.50
N VAL A 73 2.70 -4.38 1.05
CA VAL A 73 3.49 -3.14 1.03
C VAL A 73 4.75 -3.22 1.91
N ARG A 74 4.67 -3.90 3.06
CA ARG A 74 5.84 -4.15 3.91
C ARG A 74 6.84 -5.10 3.24
N THR A 75 6.37 -6.05 2.46
CA THR A 75 7.23 -6.92 1.66
C THR A 75 7.91 -6.11 0.55
N ILE A 76 7.20 -5.30 -0.21
CA ILE A 76 7.77 -4.42 -1.25
C ILE A 76 8.90 -3.54 -0.68
N LEU A 77 8.69 -2.92 0.50
CA LEU A 77 9.71 -2.09 1.16
C LEU A 77 10.84 -2.90 1.84
N ARG A 78 10.84 -4.22 1.71
CA ARG A 78 11.81 -5.11 2.39
C ARG A 78 11.85 -4.89 3.92
N ALA A 79 10.72 -4.54 4.51
CA ALA A 79 10.49 -4.67 5.95
C ALA A 79 10.17 -6.13 6.31
N LEU A 80 9.68 -6.90 5.33
CA LEU A 80 9.52 -8.36 5.36
C LEU A 80 10.27 -8.93 4.15
N ASP A 81 11.03 -10.01 4.36
CA ASP A 81 11.73 -10.69 3.26
C ASP A 81 10.73 -11.33 2.30
N PHE A 82 11.03 -11.32 1.01
CA PHE A 82 10.28 -12.03 -0.03
C PHE A 82 10.35 -13.54 0.22
N THR A 83 9.29 -14.27 -0.11
CA THR A 83 9.35 -15.71 -0.29
C THR A 83 9.80 -16.02 -1.72
N SER A 84 9.24 -15.28 -2.70
CA SER A 84 9.64 -15.28 -4.11
C SER A 84 9.06 -14.05 -4.81
N GLY A 85 9.41 -13.89 -6.11
CA GLY A 85 8.97 -12.75 -6.92
C GLY A 85 9.92 -11.57 -6.85
N HIS A 86 9.56 -10.49 -7.51
CA HIS A 86 10.43 -9.35 -7.76
C HIS A 86 9.72 -8.02 -7.47
N ALA A 87 10.50 -7.00 -7.10
CA ALA A 87 10.04 -5.62 -7.00
C ALA A 87 11.13 -4.69 -7.58
N TYR A 88 10.97 -4.31 -8.82
CA TYR A 88 11.88 -3.47 -9.59
C TYR A 88 11.56 -1.99 -9.35
N PHE A 89 12.52 -1.24 -8.87
CA PHE A 89 12.35 0.16 -8.52
C PHE A 89 13.35 1.06 -9.25
N ASP A 90 12.86 2.10 -9.93
CA ASP A 90 13.69 3.15 -10.49
C ASP A 90 14.02 4.21 -9.42
N ALA A 91 14.99 3.90 -8.58
CA ALA A 91 15.38 4.72 -7.45
C ALA A 91 16.05 6.05 -7.87
N ALA A 92 16.76 6.07 -8.98
CA ALA A 92 17.44 7.26 -9.51
C ALA A 92 16.52 8.11 -10.41
N GLY A 93 15.52 7.51 -11.05
CA GLY A 93 14.63 8.15 -12.01
C GLY A 93 15.23 8.28 -13.40
N ASP A 94 16.22 7.47 -13.70
CA ASP A 94 16.96 7.44 -14.96
C ASP A 94 16.60 6.21 -15.83
N GLY A 95 15.55 5.48 -15.47
CA GLY A 95 15.09 4.29 -16.18
C GLY A 95 15.87 3.02 -15.86
N ARG A 96 16.82 3.06 -14.90
CA ARG A 96 17.54 1.88 -14.43
C ARG A 96 16.86 1.32 -13.17
N TYR A 97 16.40 0.10 -13.29
CA TYR A 97 15.69 -0.57 -12.20
C TYR A 97 16.62 -1.43 -11.35
N VAL A 98 16.31 -1.46 -10.07
CA VAL A 98 16.98 -2.32 -9.08
C VAL A 98 15.93 -3.23 -8.46
N ASP A 99 16.17 -4.54 -8.45
CA ASP A 99 15.26 -5.48 -7.78
C ASP A 99 15.49 -5.48 -6.27
N PHE A 100 14.50 -5.02 -5.51
CA PHE A 100 14.54 -5.03 -4.06
C PHE A 100 14.67 -6.45 -3.47
N GLY A 101 14.19 -7.47 -4.18
CA GLY A 101 14.25 -8.86 -3.77
C GLY A 101 15.68 -9.41 -3.66
N GLU A 102 16.56 -8.98 -4.57
CA GLU A 102 17.93 -9.46 -4.69
C GLU A 102 18.94 -8.73 -3.78
N LEU A 103 18.56 -7.57 -3.20
CA LEU A 103 19.47 -6.74 -2.44
C LEU A 103 19.78 -7.29 -1.06
N THR A 104 21.03 -7.17 -0.65
CA THR A 104 21.43 -7.34 0.74
C THR A 104 20.92 -6.20 1.62
N ALA A 105 20.87 -6.41 2.93
CA ALA A 105 20.46 -5.37 3.88
C ALA A 105 21.30 -4.08 3.77
N ARG A 106 22.58 -4.21 3.41
CA ARG A 106 23.52 -3.08 3.25
C ARG A 106 23.21 -2.27 1.98
N GLU A 107 22.88 -2.95 0.89
CA GLU A 107 22.54 -2.32 -0.40
C GLU A 107 21.17 -1.65 -0.36
N LEU A 108 20.25 -2.11 0.50
CA LEU A 108 18.94 -1.47 0.73
C LEU A 108 19.03 -0.11 1.43
N ILE A 109 20.08 0.16 2.23
CA ILE A 109 20.19 1.40 3.03
C ILE A 109 20.06 2.67 2.16
N PRO A 110 20.80 2.84 1.06
CA PRO A 110 20.66 4.02 0.22
C PRO A 110 19.31 4.12 -0.46
N LEU A 111 18.68 2.99 -0.84
CA LEU A 111 17.39 2.96 -1.53
C LEU A 111 16.21 3.31 -0.62
N ARG A 112 16.33 3.03 0.68
CA ARG A 112 15.33 3.43 1.68
C ARG A 112 15.12 4.95 1.78
N ARG A 113 16.05 5.77 1.26
CA ARG A 113 15.84 7.23 1.14
C ARG A 113 14.74 7.57 0.14
N SER A 114 14.64 6.78 -0.93
CA SER A 114 13.71 7.03 -2.05
C SER A 114 12.36 6.35 -1.89
N ALA A 115 12.23 5.42 -0.91
CA ALA A 115 11.01 4.66 -0.64
C ALA A 115 10.70 4.69 0.85
N GLN A 116 9.62 5.32 1.27
CA GLN A 116 9.28 5.56 2.67
C GLN A 116 7.89 5.06 3.03
N MET A 117 7.59 4.99 4.33
CA MET A 117 6.30 4.50 4.84
C MET A 117 5.73 5.45 5.88
N ILE A 118 4.44 5.76 5.74
CA ILE A 118 3.60 6.38 6.75
C ILE A 118 2.80 5.27 7.43
N PHE A 119 2.92 5.16 8.75
CA PHE A 119 2.32 4.07 9.52
C PHE A 119 0.87 4.36 9.92
N GLN A 120 0.11 3.30 10.14
CA GLN A 120 -1.29 3.30 10.53
C GLN A 120 -1.57 4.03 11.85
N ASP A 121 -0.78 3.74 12.89
CA ASP A 121 -1.00 4.29 14.22
C ASP A 121 -0.02 5.43 14.53
N PRO A 122 -0.50 6.68 14.57
CA PRO A 122 0.34 7.83 14.88
C PRO A 122 0.84 7.83 16.34
N PHE A 123 0.22 7.04 17.24
CA PHE A 123 0.63 6.96 18.63
C PHE A 123 1.83 6.03 18.83
N SER A 124 1.79 4.84 18.27
CA SER A 124 2.86 3.85 18.41
C SER A 124 4.05 4.11 17.48
N SER A 125 3.83 4.85 16.38
CA SER A 125 4.86 5.11 15.37
C SER A 125 5.88 6.18 15.78
N LEU A 126 5.57 7.04 16.74
CA LEU A 126 6.45 8.12 17.20
C LEU A 126 7.09 7.74 18.53
N ASN A 127 8.42 7.90 18.66
CA ASN A 127 9.10 7.68 19.92
C ASN A 127 8.69 8.79 20.93
N PRO A 128 7.98 8.47 22.03
CA PRO A 128 7.49 9.47 22.98
C PRO A 128 8.57 10.18 23.79
N ARG A 129 9.81 9.67 23.74
CA ARG A 129 10.97 10.24 24.44
C ARG A 129 11.76 11.22 23.59
N MET A 130 11.41 11.36 22.30
CA MET A 130 12.05 12.30 21.38
C MET A 130 11.17 13.53 21.18
N THR A 131 11.79 14.68 20.96
CA THR A 131 11.09 15.88 20.54
C THR A 131 10.62 15.74 19.09
N VAL A 132 9.63 16.52 18.66
CA VAL A 132 9.14 16.54 17.27
C VAL A 132 10.27 16.82 16.29
N GLY A 133 11.14 17.80 16.58
CA GLY A 133 12.30 18.09 15.75
C GLY A 133 13.25 16.91 15.64
N GLY A 134 13.50 16.22 16.76
CA GLY A 134 14.32 15.00 16.77
C GLY A 134 13.74 13.87 15.91
N ILE A 135 12.42 13.64 16.00
CA ILE A 135 11.71 12.62 15.21
C ILE A 135 11.80 12.91 13.70
N VAL A 136 11.57 14.17 13.30
CA VAL A 136 11.64 14.57 11.88
C VAL A 136 13.07 14.57 11.37
N ALA A 137 14.04 14.95 12.22
CA ALA A 137 15.47 14.96 11.86
C ALA A 137 16.08 13.55 11.76
N GLU A 138 15.54 12.55 12.49
CA GLU A 138 16.14 11.23 12.64
C GLU A 138 16.52 10.56 11.30
N PRO A 139 15.67 10.52 10.26
CA PRO A 139 16.03 9.93 8.97
C PRO A 139 17.22 10.64 8.31
N LEU A 140 17.27 11.98 8.38
CA LEU A 140 18.37 12.76 7.82
C LEU A 140 19.70 12.46 8.51
N VAL A 141 19.68 12.28 9.85
CA VAL A 141 20.85 11.96 10.66
C VAL A 141 21.34 10.53 10.37
N ILE A 142 20.41 9.54 10.40
CA ILE A 142 20.74 8.13 10.14
C ILE A 142 21.36 7.96 8.75
N HIS A 143 20.80 8.61 7.74
CA HIS A 143 21.29 8.56 6.37
C HIS A 143 22.42 9.57 6.06
N ARG A 144 22.87 10.33 7.05
CA ARG A 144 23.94 11.34 6.92
C ARG A 144 23.70 12.36 5.80
N MET A 145 22.44 12.79 5.65
CA MET A 145 22.01 13.70 4.57
C MET A 145 22.17 15.17 4.94
N ALA A 146 22.09 15.50 6.23
CA ALA A 146 22.25 16.87 6.73
C ALA A 146 22.78 16.88 8.16
N LYS A 147 23.38 18.01 8.59
CA LYS A 147 23.86 18.27 9.94
C LYS A 147 23.83 19.77 10.25
N GLY A 148 23.84 20.13 11.54
CA GLY A 148 23.89 21.55 11.99
C GLY A 148 22.73 22.39 11.43
N ALA A 149 23.02 23.58 10.97
CA ALA A 149 22.03 24.55 10.46
C ALA A 149 21.22 24.02 9.27
N GLU A 150 21.81 23.21 8.39
CA GLU A 150 21.09 22.60 7.26
C GLU A 150 20.05 21.58 7.74
N LEU A 151 20.35 20.79 8.76
CA LEU A 151 19.40 19.87 9.38
C LEU A 151 18.19 20.61 9.95
N GLU A 152 18.45 21.67 10.72
CA GLU A 152 17.41 22.52 11.32
C GLU A 152 16.52 23.14 10.25
N ARG A 153 17.12 23.70 9.18
CA ARG A 153 16.40 24.30 8.08
C ARG A 153 15.45 23.30 7.40
N ARG A 154 15.93 22.09 7.07
CA ARG A 154 15.11 21.03 6.45
C ARG A 154 13.96 20.58 7.34
N VAL A 155 14.20 20.48 8.65
CA VAL A 155 13.15 20.14 9.63
C VAL A 155 12.09 21.23 9.67
N ASP A 156 12.49 22.50 9.78
CA ASP A 156 11.57 23.64 9.83
C ASP A 156 10.73 23.76 8.55
N GLU A 157 11.35 23.61 7.38
CA GLU A 157 10.66 23.60 6.09
C GLU A 157 9.64 22.45 5.99
N MET A 158 10.00 21.26 6.44
CA MET A 158 9.11 20.11 6.40
C MET A 158 7.94 20.24 7.37
N LEU A 159 8.17 20.80 8.58
CA LEU A 159 7.09 21.10 9.52
C LEU A 159 6.09 22.09 8.91
N LEU A 160 6.57 23.14 8.25
CA LEU A 160 5.70 24.10 7.54
C LEU A 160 4.89 23.43 6.45
N LYS A 161 5.50 22.56 5.62
CA LYS A 161 4.83 21.82 4.55
C LYS A 161 3.67 20.95 5.06
N VAL A 162 3.82 20.33 6.25
CA VAL A 162 2.73 19.56 6.85
C VAL A 162 1.77 20.40 7.70
N GLY A 163 1.86 21.73 7.66
CA GLY A 163 0.99 22.65 8.38
C GLY A 163 1.23 22.71 9.90
N LEU A 164 2.47 22.44 10.33
CA LEU A 164 2.91 22.58 11.73
C LEU A 164 3.85 23.78 11.87
N LYS A 165 3.76 24.48 13.00
CA LYS A 165 4.66 25.61 13.29
C LYS A 165 6.06 25.10 13.65
N PRO A 166 7.16 25.71 13.15
CA PRO A 166 8.53 25.32 13.50
C PRO A 166 8.83 25.38 15.00
N GLU A 167 8.17 26.28 15.75
CA GLU A 167 8.34 26.37 17.21
C GLU A 167 7.91 25.08 17.93
N TYR A 168 7.12 24.22 17.30
CA TYR A 168 6.69 22.95 17.87
C TYR A 168 7.79 21.89 17.92
N LYS A 169 8.93 22.09 17.23
CA LYS A 169 10.04 21.12 17.20
C LYS A 169 10.63 20.77 18.56
N THR A 170 10.50 21.65 19.56
CA THR A 170 10.99 21.39 20.93
C THR A 170 9.99 20.62 21.81
N ARG A 171 8.74 20.45 21.34
CA ARG A 171 7.70 19.74 22.08
C ARG A 171 7.78 18.23 21.85
N TYR A 172 7.14 17.47 22.74
CA TYR A 172 7.05 16.00 22.65
C TYR A 172 5.71 15.56 22.03
N PRO A 173 5.65 14.36 21.43
CA PRO A 173 4.44 13.86 20.76
C PRO A 173 3.17 13.89 21.62
N HIS A 174 3.28 13.67 22.93
CA HIS A 174 2.12 13.65 23.83
C HIS A 174 1.40 15.00 23.96
N ALA A 175 2.05 16.11 23.57
CA ALA A 175 1.46 17.46 23.56
C ALA A 175 0.59 17.74 22.31
N PHE A 176 0.39 16.75 21.42
CA PHE A 176 -0.28 16.93 20.13
C PHE A 176 -1.52 16.04 20.00
N SER A 177 -2.53 16.53 19.24
CA SER A 177 -3.69 15.73 18.85
C SER A 177 -3.31 14.59 17.91
N GLY A 178 -4.21 13.61 17.70
CA GLY A 178 -4.00 12.50 16.77
C GLY A 178 -3.64 12.96 15.36
N GLY A 179 -4.39 13.91 14.81
CA GLY A 179 -4.12 14.47 13.48
C GLY A 179 -2.78 15.22 13.39
N GLN A 180 -2.39 15.94 14.46
CA GLN A 180 -1.07 16.59 14.50
C GLN A 180 0.06 15.56 14.60
N ARG A 181 -0.11 14.46 15.36
CA ARG A 181 0.86 13.36 15.40
C ARG A 181 1.00 12.69 14.04
N GLN A 182 -0.12 12.50 13.31
CA GLN A 182 -0.08 11.97 11.95
C GLN A 182 0.73 12.89 11.03
N ARG A 183 0.55 14.21 11.12
CA ARG A 183 1.35 15.19 10.36
C ARG A 183 2.84 15.11 10.71
N ILE A 184 3.21 14.85 11.97
CA ILE A 184 4.61 14.60 12.38
C ILE A 184 5.14 13.31 11.73
N GLY A 185 4.35 12.24 11.70
CA GLY A 185 4.68 10.99 11.02
C GLY A 185 4.89 11.16 9.51
N ILE A 186 4.02 11.96 8.87
CA ILE A 186 4.15 12.36 7.46
C ILE A 186 5.44 13.17 7.25
N ALA A 187 5.72 14.17 8.10
CA ALA A 187 6.94 14.96 8.02
C ALA A 187 8.20 14.09 8.12
N ARG A 188 8.23 13.13 9.06
CA ARG A 188 9.32 12.16 9.20
C ARG A 188 9.53 11.35 7.93
N ALA A 189 8.47 10.86 7.30
CA ALA A 189 8.57 10.07 6.09
C ALA A 189 9.05 10.90 4.88
N LEU A 190 8.66 12.17 4.80
CA LEU A 190 8.91 13.01 3.62
C LEU A 190 10.19 13.84 3.69
N VAL A 191 10.81 14.01 4.86
CA VAL A 191 11.97 14.90 5.06
C VAL A 191 13.21 14.53 4.20
N MET A 192 13.28 13.27 3.75
CA MET A 192 14.33 12.79 2.85
C MET A 192 14.01 12.99 1.37
N ASN A 193 12.84 13.55 1.04
CA ASN A 193 12.35 13.75 -0.32
C ASN A 193 12.27 12.43 -1.12
N PRO A 194 11.48 11.44 -0.67
CA PRO A 194 11.37 10.14 -1.31
C PRO A 194 10.69 10.26 -2.68
N ARG A 195 10.81 9.23 -3.52
CA ARG A 195 10.11 9.14 -4.82
C ARG A 195 8.74 8.52 -4.70
N PHE A 196 8.61 7.50 -3.85
CA PHE A 196 7.30 6.98 -3.49
C PHE A 196 7.15 6.74 -2.00
N VAL A 197 5.91 6.75 -1.56
CA VAL A 197 5.53 6.56 -0.15
C VAL A 197 4.41 5.54 -0.07
N VAL A 198 4.57 4.60 0.83
CA VAL A 198 3.48 3.70 1.25
C VAL A 198 2.73 4.37 2.40
N ALA A 199 1.44 4.62 2.22
CA ALA A 199 0.54 5.05 3.28
C ALA A 199 -0.28 3.83 3.75
N ASP A 200 0.19 3.14 4.81
CA ASP A 200 -0.46 1.93 5.35
C ASP A 200 -1.54 2.36 6.34
N GLU A 201 -2.80 2.42 5.87
CA GLU A 201 -3.97 2.86 6.64
C GLU A 201 -3.76 4.20 7.39
N ALA A 202 -3.05 5.13 6.77
CA ALA A 202 -2.53 6.36 7.38
C ALA A 202 -3.61 7.30 7.99
N VAL A 203 -4.89 7.04 7.76
CA VAL A 203 -6.01 7.86 8.25
C VAL A 203 -7.03 7.09 9.09
N SER A 204 -6.93 5.75 9.17
CA SER A 204 -7.96 4.89 9.77
C SER A 204 -8.20 5.14 11.27
N ALA A 205 -7.19 5.60 11.99
CA ALA A 205 -7.25 5.87 13.44
C ALA A 205 -7.69 7.31 13.79
N LEU A 206 -8.13 8.09 12.80
CA LEU A 206 -8.49 9.51 12.95
C LEU A 206 -10.00 9.72 12.77
N ASP A 207 -10.52 10.79 13.37
CA ASP A 207 -11.90 11.23 13.13
C ASP A 207 -12.13 11.63 11.67
N VAL A 208 -13.33 11.44 11.14
CA VAL A 208 -13.69 11.68 9.72
C VAL A 208 -13.25 13.06 9.22
N SER A 209 -13.46 14.12 10.02
CA SER A 209 -13.06 15.48 9.66
C SER A 209 -11.52 15.65 9.56
N VAL A 210 -10.79 14.98 10.45
CA VAL A 210 -9.32 14.99 10.47
C VAL A 210 -8.78 14.11 9.34
N GLN A 211 -9.45 12.99 9.02
CA GLN A 211 -9.11 12.16 7.85
C GLN A 211 -9.10 13.00 6.57
N ALA A 212 -10.18 13.74 6.30
CA ALA A 212 -10.28 14.60 5.11
C ALA A 212 -9.13 15.62 5.05
N GLN A 213 -8.77 16.24 6.18
CA GLN A 213 -7.64 17.18 6.22
C GLN A 213 -6.29 16.53 5.93
N VAL A 214 -6.05 15.30 6.42
CA VAL A 214 -4.81 14.57 6.17
C VAL A 214 -4.75 14.08 4.73
N ILE A 215 -5.87 13.64 4.15
CA ILE A 215 -6.00 13.23 2.75
C ILE A 215 -5.67 14.40 1.83
N ASN A 216 -6.28 15.58 2.05
CA ASN A 216 -5.99 16.78 1.26
C ASN A 216 -4.51 17.19 1.40
N LEU A 217 -3.94 17.12 2.61
CA LEU A 217 -2.52 17.38 2.82
C LEU A 217 -1.64 16.42 2.00
N LEU A 218 -1.95 15.12 1.96
CA LEU A 218 -1.19 14.13 1.17
C LEU A 218 -1.29 14.40 -0.33
N ASP A 219 -2.46 14.83 -0.83
CA ASP A 219 -2.66 15.21 -2.23
C ASP A 219 -1.88 16.49 -2.58
N ASP A 220 -1.89 17.51 -1.72
CA ASP A 220 -1.08 18.71 -1.88
C ASP A 220 0.43 18.38 -1.92
N LEU A 221 0.90 17.55 -0.98
CA LEU A 221 2.29 17.11 -0.92
C LEU A 221 2.68 16.26 -2.14
N LYS A 222 1.75 15.43 -2.70
CA LYS A 222 1.96 14.71 -3.95
C LYS A 222 2.30 15.68 -5.08
N ARG A 223 1.49 16.71 -5.25
CA ARG A 223 1.67 17.74 -6.31
C ARG A 223 2.94 18.55 -6.12
N ASP A 224 3.19 19.03 -4.89
CA ASP A 224 4.32 19.90 -4.57
C ASP A 224 5.68 19.21 -4.65
N MET A 225 5.75 17.92 -4.33
CA MET A 225 6.99 17.16 -4.24
C MET A 225 7.17 16.12 -5.35
N GLY A 226 6.17 15.96 -6.24
CA GLY A 226 6.21 14.95 -7.31
C GLY A 226 6.21 13.52 -6.80
N LEU A 227 5.45 13.23 -5.73
CA LEU A 227 5.41 11.94 -5.08
C LEU A 227 4.50 10.95 -5.80
N SER A 228 4.82 9.66 -5.69
CA SER A 228 3.88 8.59 -5.98
C SER A 228 3.48 7.89 -4.69
N TYR A 229 2.24 7.42 -4.59
CA TYR A 229 1.73 6.72 -3.40
C TYR A 229 1.25 5.31 -3.71
N ILE A 230 1.55 4.37 -2.81
CA ILE A 230 0.75 3.16 -2.62
C ILE A 230 -0.06 3.38 -1.35
N PHE A 231 -1.36 3.56 -1.48
CA PHE A 231 -2.24 3.89 -0.37
C PHE A 231 -3.08 2.67 0.01
N VAL A 232 -2.81 2.10 1.17
CA VAL A 232 -3.61 1.00 1.73
C VAL A 232 -4.82 1.57 2.46
N ALA A 233 -6.02 1.15 2.05
CA ALA A 233 -7.26 1.55 2.69
C ALA A 233 -8.22 0.37 2.85
N HIS A 234 -9.08 0.44 3.85
CA HIS A 234 -10.21 -0.47 4.02
C HIS A 234 -11.55 0.21 3.70
N ASP A 235 -11.60 1.54 3.73
CA ASP A 235 -12.77 2.34 3.37
C ASP A 235 -12.55 3.03 2.02
N LEU A 236 -13.31 2.60 1.01
CA LEU A 236 -13.27 3.14 -0.35
C LEU A 236 -13.93 4.51 -0.47
N GLY A 237 -14.90 4.82 0.40
CA GLY A 237 -15.65 6.07 0.32
C GLY A 237 -14.81 7.29 0.63
N VAL A 238 -13.92 7.18 1.63
CA VAL A 238 -13.09 8.28 2.10
C VAL A 238 -11.94 8.60 1.13
N VAL A 239 -11.43 7.59 0.42
CA VAL A 239 -10.17 7.70 -0.34
C VAL A 239 -10.35 7.70 -1.85
N ARG A 240 -11.58 7.52 -2.37
CA ARG A 240 -11.89 7.52 -3.80
C ARG A 240 -11.31 8.73 -4.54
N HIS A 241 -11.35 9.91 -3.91
CA HIS A 241 -10.97 11.17 -4.57
C HIS A 241 -9.47 11.35 -4.78
N ILE A 242 -8.62 10.57 -4.08
CA ILE A 242 -7.16 10.69 -4.20
C ILE A 242 -6.53 9.56 -5.03
N PHE A 243 -7.28 8.53 -5.35
CA PHE A 243 -6.76 7.40 -6.13
C PHE A 243 -6.86 7.68 -7.62
N ASP A 244 -5.77 7.48 -8.35
CA ASP A 244 -5.76 7.45 -9.80
C ASP A 244 -6.21 6.07 -10.30
N ARG A 245 -5.69 4.98 -9.69
CA ARG A 245 -6.06 3.59 -9.93
C ARG A 245 -6.26 2.86 -8.61
N VAL A 246 -7.04 1.79 -8.67
CA VAL A 246 -7.32 0.94 -7.50
C VAL A 246 -7.01 -0.52 -7.83
N ALA A 247 -6.25 -1.17 -6.98
CA ALA A 247 -6.03 -2.60 -6.96
C ALA A 247 -6.82 -3.23 -5.81
N VAL A 248 -7.74 -4.11 -6.13
CA VAL A 248 -8.59 -4.83 -5.17
C VAL A 248 -7.92 -6.14 -4.81
N MET A 249 -7.68 -6.36 -3.52
CA MET A 249 -6.99 -7.54 -3.01
C MET A 249 -7.92 -8.45 -2.22
N TYR A 250 -7.91 -9.75 -2.53
CA TYR A 250 -8.63 -10.80 -1.83
C TYR A 250 -7.73 -12.01 -1.58
N ALA A 251 -7.68 -12.50 -0.34
CA ALA A 251 -6.95 -13.71 0.06
C ALA A 251 -5.51 -13.80 -0.52
N GLY A 252 -4.76 -12.71 -0.41
CA GLY A 252 -3.37 -12.62 -0.83
C GLY A 252 -3.15 -12.32 -2.33
N ARG A 253 -4.20 -12.13 -3.13
CA ARG A 253 -4.10 -11.87 -4.58
C ARG A 253 -4.80 -10.58 -4.98
N ILE A 254 -4.31 -9.92 -6.03
CA ILE A 254 -5.08 -8.89 -6.73
C ILE A 254 -6.12 -9.61 -7.59
N VAL A 255 -7.38 -9.23 -7.41
CA VAL A 255 -8.52 -9.80 -8.15
C VAL A 255 -9.06 -8.84 -9.21
N GLU A 256 -8.80 -7.55 -9.04
CA GLU A 256 -9.16 -6.53 -10.03
C GLU A 256 -8.26 -5.30 -9.86
N ILE A 257 -7.85 -4.66 -10.96
CA ILE A 257 -7.12 -3.39 -10.99
C ILE A 257 -7.62 -2.55 -12.16
N ALA A 258 -8.01 -1.31 -11.88
CA ALA A 258 -8.53 -0.39 -12.89
C ALA A 258 -8.32 1.07 -12.50
N PRO A 259 -8.49 2.04 -13.43
CA PRO A 259 -8.71 3.44 -13.11
C PRO A 259 -9.87 3.59 -12.13
N THR A 260 -9.77 4.54 -11.20
CA THR A 260 -10.72 4.68 -10.09
C THR A 260 -12.16 4.80 -10.58
N GLU A 261 -12.43 5.68 -11.53
CA GLU A 261 -13.78 5.90 -12.05
C GLU A 261 -14.35 4.65 -12.76
N GLU A 262 -13.49 3.90 -13.48
CA GLU A 262 -13.87 2.66 -14.12
C GLU A 262 -14.21 1.56 -13.10
N LEU A 263 -13.38 1.38 -12.06
CA LEU A 263 -13.64 0.40 -11.01
C LEU A 263 -14.94 0.67 -10.25
N PHE A 264 -15.26 1.95 -10.00
CA PHE A 264 -16.49 2.33 -9.30
C PHE A 264 -17.74 2.29 -10.19
N GLY A 265 -17.59 2.57 -11.51
CA GLY A 265 -18.67 2.56 -12.49
C GLY A 265 -18.97 1.16 -13.03
N HIS A 266 -17.95 0.39 -13.34
CA HIS A 266 -18.05 -0.90 -14.03
C HIS A 266 -17.19 -1.98 -13.36
N PRO A 267 -17.43 -2.32 -12.08
CA PRO A 267 -16.69 -3.38 -11.40
C PRO A 267 -16.98 -4.74 -12.05
N VAL A 268 -15.95 -5.47 -12.43
CA VAL A 268 -16.05 -6.74 -13.13
C VAL A 268 -16.06 -7.92 -12.15
N HIS A 269 -15.12 -7.95 -11.20
CA HIS A 269 -15.02 -9.06 -10.26
C HIS A 269 -16.16 -9.03 -9.23
N PRO A 270 -16.90 -10.14 -8.97
CA PRO A 270 -18.02 -10.16 -8.02
C PRO A 270 -17.63 -9.73 -6.60
N TYR A 271 -16.38 -9.97 -6.16
CA TYR A 271 -15.89 -9.46 -4.88
C TYR A 271 -15.79 -7.93 -4.87
N THR A 272 -15.33 -7.31 -5.95
CA THR A 272 -15.27 -5.84 -6.06
C THR A 272 -16.67 -5.23 -5.96
N ARG A 273 -17.65 -5.83 -6.63
CA ARG A 273 -19.07 -5.42 -6.51
C ARG A 273 -19.58 -5.52 -5.07
N LEU A 274 -19.26 -6.62 -4.37
CA LEU A 274 -19.58 -6.79 -2.96
C LEU A 274 -18.92 -5.73 -2.09
N LEU A 275 -17.61 -5.49 -2.28
CA LEU A 275 -16.84 -4.50 -1.51
C LEU A 275 -17.40 -3.08 -1.69
N LEU A 276 -17.70 -2.68 -2.92
CA LEU A 276 -18.32 -1.38 -3.23
C LEU A 276 -19.75 -1.25 -2.67
N ALA A 277 -20.53 -2.34 -2.69
CA ALA A 277 -21.87 -2.36 -2.12
C ALA A 277 -21.87 -2.24 -0.59
N SER A 278 -20.79 -2.68 0.06
CA SER A 278 -20.60 -2.63 1.52
C SER A 278 -20.09 -1.27 2.01
N ALA A 279 -19.62 -0.40 1.11
CA ALA A 279 -19.14 0.93 1.48
C ALA A 279 -20.32 1.77 2.04
N PRO A 280 -20.13 2.44 3.20
CA PRO A 280 -21.16 3.29 3.78
C PRO A 280 -21.56 4.41 2.81
N VAL A 281 -22.86 4.49 2.51
CA VAL A 281 -23.43 5.61 1.75
C VAL A 281 -24.02 6.58 2.77
N PRO A 282 -23.73 7.90 2.70
CA PRO A 282 -24.25 8.88 3.64
C PRO A 282 -25.75 9.16 3.50
N ASP A 283 -26.47 8.37 2.69
CA ASP A 283 -27.90 8.49 2.42
C ASP A 283 -28.68 7.44 3.23
N PRO A 284 -29.43 7.84 4.30
CA PRO A 284 -30.17 6.92 5.17
C PRO A 284 -31.32 6.21 4.44
N ASP A 285 -31.82 6.75 3.31
CA ASP A 285 -32.92 6.17 2.53
C ASP A 285 -32.44 5.11 1.54
N ARG A 286 -31.15 5.02 1.28
CA ARG A 286 -30.52 3.99 0.43
C ARG A 286 -30.06 2.78 1.24
N ARG A 287 -30.97 2.08 1.91
CA ARG A 287 -30.67 0.75 2.46
C ARG A 287 -30.47 -0.23 1.31
N ARG A 288 -29.21 -0.56 1.01
CA ARG A 288 -28.87 -1.69 0.15
C ARG A 288 -28.96 -2.97 0.98
N GLU A 289 -29.70 -3.96 0.51
CA GLU A 289 -29.58 -5.32 1.04
C GLU A 289 -28.14 -5.80 0.76
N LEU A 290 -27.37 -5.95 1.82
CA LEU A 290 -26.03 -6.51 1.70
C LEU A 290 -26.18 -7.98 1.30
N PRO A 291 -25.51 -8.44 0.23
CA PRO A 291 -25.46 -9.85 -0.09
C PRO A 291 -24.96 -10.62 1.15
N LYS A 292 -25.54 -11.79 1.42
CA LYS A 292 -25.10 -12.64 2.53
C LYS A 292 -23.62 -12.95 2.34
N ALA A 293 -22.78 -12.25 3.08
CA ALA A 293 -21.35 -12.48 3.09
C ALA A 293 -21.07 -13.81 3.79
N GLY A 294 -20.60 -14.82 3.05
CA GLY A 294 -20.03 -16.03 3.63
C GLY A 294 -18.74 -15.72 4.40
N GLU A 295 -18.15 -16.69 5.04
CA GLU A 295 -16.88 -16.53 5.75
C GLU A 295 -15.75 -16.11 4.80
N VAL A 296 -14.87 -15.21 5.27
CA VAL A 296 -13.67 -14.79 4.53
C VAL A 296 -12.75 -16.00 4.33
N ALA A 297 -12.19 -16.16 3.14
CA ALA A 297 -11.28 -17.25 2.85
C ALA A 297 -10.06 -17.24 3.81
N ASP A 298 -9.79 -18.40 4.43
CA ASP A 298 -8.60 -18.59 5.25
C ASP A 298 -7.35 -18.68 4.38
N ALA A 299 -6.44 -17.72 4.52
CA ALA A 299 -5.16 -17.69 3.79
C ALA A 299 -4.25 -18.91 4.09
N GLY A 300 -4.52 -19.64 5.16
CA GLY A 300 -3.85 -20.90 5.51
C GLY A 300 -4.48 -22.12 4.83
N ASN A 301 -5.72 -22.01 4.30
CA ASN A 301 -6.45 -23.12 3.69
C ASN A 301 -7.28 -22.62 2.49
N LEU A 302 -6.60 -22.12 1.48
CA LEU A 302 -7.24 -21.63 0.25
C LEU A 302 -7.80 -22.81 -0.58
N PRO A 303 -8.98 -22.62 -1.24
CA PRO A 303 -9.49 -23.61 -2.18
C PRO A 303 -8.54 -23.76 -3.38
N PRO A 304 -8.61 -24.88 -4.10
CA PRO A 304 -7.72 -25.14 -5.25
C PRO A 304 -7.93 -24.17 -6.42
N GLY A 305 -9.13 -23.60 -6.55
CA GLY A 305 -9.49 -22.64 -7.59
C GLY A 305 -9.56 -21.20 -7.09
N CYS A 306 -10.56 -20.46 -7.59
CA CYS A 306 -10.81 -19.08 -7.16
C CYS A 306 -11.11 -19.01 -5.66
N ALA A 307 -10.32 -18.23 -4.93
CA ALA A 307 -10.46 -18.08 -3.48
C ALA A 307 -11.82 -17.47 -3.07
N PHE A 308 -12.46 -16.70 -3.97
CA PHE A 308 -13.76 -16.11 -3.72
C PHE A 308 -14.93 -17.03 -4.08
N ALA A 309 -14.72 -18.15 -4.79
CA ALA A 309 -15.78 -19.05 -5.25
C ALA A 309 -16.79 -19.46 -4.17
N PRO A 310 -16.40 -19.75 -2.90
CA PRO A 310 -17.38 -20.12 -1.85
C PRO A 310 -18.36 -19.00 -1.47
N ARG A 311 -18.03 -17.74 -1.77
CA ARG A 311 -18.82 -16.53 -1.48
C ARG A 311 -19.46 -15.94 -2.74
N CYS A 312 -19.05 -16.42 -3.92
CA CYS A 312 -19.43 -15.83 -5.20
C CYS A 312 -20.83 -16.26 -5.63
N PRO A 313 -21.78 -15.34 -5.83
CA PRO A 313 -23.12 -15.69 -6.30
C PRO A 313 -23.12 -16.19 -7.75
N GLU A 314 -22.05 -15.93 -8.51
CA GLU A 314 -21.86 -16.28 -9.91
C GLU A 314 -20.87 -17.46 -10.10
N ALA A 315 -20.56 -18.19 -9.00
CA ALA A 315 -19.59 -19.28 -9.06
C ALA A 315 -20.04 -20.41 -9.99
N GLY A 316 -19.25 -20.65 -11.02
CA GLY A 316 -19.41 -21.77 -11.96
C GLY A 316 -18.44 -22.93 -11.68
N LYS A 317 -18.58 -24.04 -12.46
CA LYS A 317 -17.71 -25.22 -12.30
C LYS A 317 -16.21 -24.90 -12.51
N GLY A 318 -15.88 -23.97 -13.42
CA GLY A 318 -14.48 -23.53 -13.67
C GLY A 318 -13.85 -22.84 -12.48
N CYS A 319 -14.64 -22.09 -11.68
CA CYS A 319 -14.12 -21.36 -10.52
C CYS A 319 -13.55 -22.25 -9.41
N ALA A 320 -13.99 -23.51 -9.32
CA ALA A 320 -13.48 -24.46 -8.31
C ALA A 320 -12.22 -25.18 -8.79
N ALA A 321 -11.94 -25.21 -10.11
CA ALA A 321 -10.87 -26.00 -10.72
C ALA A 321 -9.58 -25.20 -10.87
N GLU A 322 -9.66 -23.93 -11.28
CA GLU A 322 -8.51 -23.11 -11.65
C GLU A 322 -8.51 -21.77 -10.91
N VAL A 323 -7.31 -21.34 -10.54
CA VAL A 323 -7.08 -20.00 -10.00
C VAL A 323 -7.04 -19.04 -11.18
N PRO A 324 -8.01 -18.08 -11.28
CA PRO A 324 -8.03 -17.17 -12.42
C PRO A 324 -6.79 -16.27 -12.43
N GLU A 325 -6.27 -16.03 -13.64
CA GLU A 325 -5.22 -15.03 -13.86
C GLU A 325 -5.81 -13.63 -14.01
N LEU A 326 -5.00 -12.62 -13.73
CA LEU A 326 -5.37 -11.22 -13.93
C LEU A 326 -5.25 -10.89 -15.42
N LEU A 327 -6.38 -10.88 -16.13
CA LEU A 327 -6.46 -10.66 -17.58
C LEU A 327 -7.08 -9.30 -17.92
N PRO A 328 -6.71 -8.68 -19.06
CA PRO A 328 -7.30 -7.42 -19.49
C PRO A 328 -8.79 -7.62 -19.85
N VAL A 329 -9.65 -6.77 -19.31
CA VAL A 329 -11.10 -6.72 -19.56
C VAL A 329 -11.54 -5.39 -20.16
N GLY A 330 -10.65 -4.41 -20.21
CA GLY A 330 -10.84 -3.10 -20.80
C GLY A 330 -9.55 -2.29 -20.82
N PRO A 331 -9.59 -1.03 -21.27
CA PRO A 331 -8.44 -0.14 -21.25
C PRO A 331 -7.94 0.07 -19.81
N ASP A 332 -6.71 -0.33 -19.53
CA ASP A 332 -6.07 -0.25 -18.19
C ASP A 332 -6.88 -0.94 -17.07
N HIS A 333 -7.79 -1.85 -17.44
CA HIS A 333 -8.68 -2.59 -16.56
C HIS A 333 -8.42 -4.09 -16.68
N PHE A 334 -8.07 -4.72 -15.56
CA PHE A 334 -7.72 -6.14 -15.46
C PHE A 334 -8.53 -6.79 -14.35
N ALA A 335 -9.01 -8.01 -14.60
CA ALA A 335 -9.78 -8.78 -13.63
C ALA A 335 -9.37 -10.26 -13.62
N ALA A 336 -9.34 -10.85 -12.44
CA ALA A 336 -9.07 -12.29 -12.24
C ALA A 336 -10.39 -13.05 -12.05
N CYS A 337 -11.21 -13.12 -13.11
CA CYS A 337 -12.52 -13.76 -13.08
C CYS A 337 -12.77 -14.56 -14.36
N THR A 338 -13.14 -15.83 -14.22
CA THR A 338 -13.49 -16.70 -15.36
C THR A 338 -14.85 -16.38 -15.98
N SER A 339 -15.70 -15.61 -15.29
CA SER A 339 -17.02 -15.16 -15.77
C SER A 339 -16.98 -13.75 -16.38
N ALA A 340 -15.79 -13.16 -16.53
CA ALA A 340 -15.58 -11.83 -17.10
C ALA A 340 -15.46 -11.82 -18.63
N GLY A 341 -16.03 -12.82 -19.31
CA GLY A 341 -16.08 -12.98 -20.75
C GLY A 341 -17.51 -13.02 -21.28
#